data_cb8b89ac707171dead7dc30a1a4633d0
#
_entry.id   cb8b89ac707171dead7dc30a1a4633d0
#
_cell.length_a   1.000
_cell.length_b   1.000
_cell.length_c   1.000
_cell.angle_alpha   90.00
_cell.angle_beta   90.00
_cell.angle_gamma   90.00
#
_symmetry.space_group_name_H-M   'P 1'
#
loop_
_entity.id
_entity.type
_entity.pdbx_description
1 polymer ?
#
loop_
_entity_poly.entity_id
_entity_poly.type
_entity_poly.pdbx_seq_one_letter_code
_entity_poly.pdbx_strand_id
1 'polypeptide(L)'
;RPIRWFEGVPSPVRDPSAVNMVIFRENTEDIYAGIEFEEGSDDCRKLLERFQEEFPERYAKIRFPETSGIGFKPISREGTDRLVRSAIQYAIDNNRASVTIVHKGNIMKFTEGAFRDWGYALAEREFADWVYTWDRWERTKESHGEDAANAEQDKALAAGKILVKDAIADITLQQVLTRPREFDVI
;
A
#
# COMPACT_ATOMS: atom_id res chain seq x y z
N ARG A 1 -8.83 11.14 1.44
CA ARG A 1 -8.97 12.28 2.37
C ARG A 1 -7.79 13.23 2.21
N PRO A 2 -7.98 14.53 1.89
CA PRO A 2 -6.90 15.50 1.87
C PRO A 2 -6.37 15.71 3.28
N ILE A 3 -5.04 15.76 3.40
CA ILE A 3 -4.33 16.07 4.64
C ILE A 3 -3.39 17.22 4.32
N ARG A 4 -3.67 18.38 4.87
CA ARG A 4 -2.85 19.58 4.77
C ARG A 4 -2.95 20.40 6.05
N TRP A 5 -1.92 21.17 6.32
CA TRP A 5 -1.94 22.13 7.41
C TRP A 5 -2.63 23.43 6.99
N PHE A 6 -3.28 24.09 7.92
CA PHE A 6 -3.86 25.41 7.78
C PHE A 6 -3.15 26.37 8.71
N GLU A 7 -2.86 27.58 8.23
CA GLU A 7 -2.20 28.63 9.01
C GLU A 7 -3.00 28.93 10.30
N GLY A 8 -2.27 29.12 11.41
CA GLY A 8 -2.88 29.37 12.73
C GLY A 8 -3.30 28.12 13.50
N VAL A 9 -3.22 26.92 12.91
CA VAL A 9 -3.52 25.66 13.61
C VAL A 9 -2.25 25.08 14.22
N PRO A 10 -2.20 24.78 15.53
CA PRO A 10 -1.07 24.12 16.17
C PRO A 10 -0.77 22.75 15.53
N SER A 11 0.51 22.45 15.36
CA SER A 11 0.95 21.17 14.80
C SER A 11 2.20 20.65 15.52
N PRO A 12 2.29 19.34 15.82
CA PRO A 12 3.51 18.72 16.33
C PRO A 12 4.57 18.51 15.25
N VAL A 13 4.23 18.70 13.97
CA VAL A 13 5.15 18.54 12.85
C VAL A 13 6.06 19.76 12.74
N ARG A 14 7.36 19.54 12.51
CA ARG A 14 8.37 20.59 12.45
C ARG A 14 8.08 21.64 11.37
N ASP A 15 7.69 21.20 10.18
CA ASP A 15 7.27 22.07 9.07
C ASP A 15 5.89 21.64 8.57
N PRO A 16 4.82 22.05 9.27
CA PRO A 16 3.48 21.63 8.90
C PRO A 16 3.02 22.19 7.56
N SER A 17 3.59 23.28 7.09
CA SER A 17 3.26 23.88 5.79
C SER A 17 3.65 22.98 4.61
N ALA A 18 4.60 22.07 4.82
CA ALA A 18 5.03 21.08 3.83
C ALA A 18 4.06 19.90 3.68
N VAL A 19 3.08 19.76 4.58
CA VAL A 19 2.09 18.66 4.53
C VAL A 19 0.96 19.05 3.58
N ASN A 20 0.92 18.39 2.42
CA ASN A 20 -0.14 18.55 1.41
C ASN A 20 -0.32 17.25 0.64
N MET A 21 -0.88 16.25 1.30
CA MET A 21 -1.08 14.92 0.72
C MET A 21 -2.55 14.51 0.71
N VAL A 22 -2.91 13.58 -0.18
CA VAL A 22 -4.24 12.99 -0.24
C VAL A 22 -4.14 11.50 -0.02
N ILE A 23 -4.87 10.99 0.96
CA ILE A 23 -4.87 9.57 1.31
C ILE A 23 -6.10 8.89 0.71
N PHE A 24 -5.85 7.92 -0.17
CA PHE A 24 -6.82 6.95 -0.64
C PHE A 24 -6.72 5.72 0.27
N ARG A 25 -7.82 5.38 0.91
CA ARG A 25 -7.84 4.31 1.90
C ARG A 25 -8.84 3.25 1.51
N GLU A 26 -8.42 1.98 1.55
CA GLU A 26 -9.32 0.85 1.46
C GLU A 26 -10.27 0.82 2.67
N ASN A 27 -11.56 0.63 2.42
CA ASN A 27 -12.60 0.59 3.44
C ASN A 27 -13.62 -0.54 3.23
N THR A 28 -13.42 -1.43 2.27
CA THR A 28 -14.40 -2.48 1.92
C THR A 28 -13.83 -3.89 2.00
N GLU A 29 -12.53 -4.02 1.93
CA GLU A 29 -11.78 -5.26 2.07
C GLU A 29 -10.83 -5.18 3.26
N ASP A 30 -9.87 -6.08 3.33
CA ASP A 30 -8.89 -6.15 4.40
C ASP A 30 -9.60 -6.33 5.77
N ILE A 31 -9.13 -5.70 6.80
CA ILE A 31 -9.74 -5.71 8.15
C ILE A 31 -11.15 -5.10 8.14
N TYR A 32 -11.48 -4.25 7.16
CA TYR A 32 -12.81 -3.63 7.04
C TYR A 32 -13.89 -4.57 6.51
N ALA A 33 -13.54 -5.76 6.03
CA ALA A 33 -14.51 -6.81 5.72
C ALA A 33 -15.23 -7.33 6.97
N GLY A 34 -14.64 -7.13 8.17
CA GLY A 34 -15.26 -7.49 9.44
C GLY A 34 -15.50 -8.98 9.61
N ILE A 35 -14.69 -9.82 8.96
CA ILE A 35 -14.82 -11.28 9.06
C ILE A 35 -13.98 -11.74 10.25
N GLU A 36 -14.64 -11.89 11.40
CA GLU A 36 -13.95 -12.27 12.63
C GLU A 36 -14.76 -13.27 13.47
N PHE A 37 -14.06 -13.99 14.33
CA PHE A 37 -14.59 -15.01 15.23
C PHE A 37 -14.09 -14.69 16.65
N GLU A 38 -15.03 -14.55 17.56
CA GLU A 38 -14.77 -14.24 18.96
C GLU A 38 -14.05 -15.39 19.66
N GLU A 39 -13.03 -15.06 20.44
CA GLU A 39 -12.35 -16.01 21.32
C GLU A 39 -13.35 -16.78 22.18
N GLY A 40 -13.16 -18.10 22.32
CA GLY A 40 -14.00 -18.97 23.12
C GLY A 40 -15.40 -19.28 22.54
N SER A 41 -15.80 -18.67 21.42
CA SER A 41 -17.07 -18.99 20.76
C SER A 41 -17.05 -20.37 20.09
N ASP A 42 -18.23 -20.98 19.90
CA ASP A 42 -18.36 -22.26 19.20
C ASP A 42 -17.86 -22.18 17.76
N ASP A 43 -18.11 -21.07 17.09
CA ASP A 43 -17.69 -20.89 15.71
C ASP A 43 -16.17 -20.72 15.58
N CYS A 44 -15.53 -20.02 16.54
CA CYS A 44 -14.08 -19.93 16.58
C CYS A 44 -13.42 -21.29 16.83
N ARG A 45 -13.98 -22.11 17.74
CA ARG A 45 -13.49 -23.47 17.99
C ARG A 45 -13.60 -24.35 16.73
N LYS A 46 -14.76 -24.38 16.09
CA LYS A 46 -14.96 -25.13 14.83
C LYS A 46 -14.00 -24.69 13.73
N LEU A 47 -13.79 -23.36 13.59
CA LEU A 47 -12.85 -22.83 12.61
C LEU A 47 -11.43 -23.35 12.89
N LEU A 48 -10.97 -23.24 14.13
CA LEU A 48 -9.63 -23.65 14.53
C LEU A 48 -9.41 -25.15 14.38
N GLU A 49 -10.40 -25.98 14.73
CA GLU A 49 -10.37 -27.45 14.52
C GLU A 49 -10.18 -27.77 13.03
N ARG A 50 -11.01 -27.19 12.15
CA ARG A 50 -10.90 -27.39 10.70
C ARG A 50 -9.59 -26.86 10.14
N PHE A 51 -9.13 -25.71 10.63
CA PHE A 51 -7.86 -25.14 10.19
C PHE A 51 -6.68 -26.00 10.61
N GLN A 52 -6.73 -26.62 11.80
CA GLN A 52 -5.72 -27.57 12.27
C GLN A 52 -5.70 -28.84 11.42
N GLU A 53 -6.88 -29.40 11.10
CA GLU A 53 -7.01 -30.59 10.26
C GLU A 53 -6.46 -30.38 8.85
N GLU A 54 -6.83 -29.29 8.20
CA GLU A 54 -6.54 -29.02 6.79
C GLU A 54 -5.16 -28.35 6.58
N PHE A 55 -4.72 -27.52 7.53
CA PHE A 55 -3.51 -26.69 7.42
C PHE A 55 -2.63 -26.73 8.68
N PRO A 56 -2.16 -27.92 9.13
CA PRO A 56 -1.48 -28.08 10.41
C PRO A 56 -0.23 -27.21 10.56
N GLU A 57 0.57 -27.03 9.49
CA GLU A 57 1.78 -26.19 9.53
C GLU A 57 1.47 -24.69 9.69
N ARG A 58 0.30 -24.24 9.19
CA ARG A 58 -0.15 -22.86 9.35
C ARG A 58 -0.78 -22.66 10.72
N TYR A 59 -1.56 -23.62 11.17
CA TYR A 59 -2.17 -23.63 12.51
C TYR A 59 -1.09 -23.55 13.61
N ALA A 60 0.02 -24.28 13.47
CA ALA A 60 1.13 -24.25 14.41
C ALA A 60 1.77 -22.87 14.61
N LYS A 61 1.48 -21.90 13.74
CA LYS A 61 1.91 -20.51 13.90
C LYS A 61 1.03 -19.71 14.86
N ILE A 62 -0.14 -20.21 15.20
CA ILE A 62 -1.02 -19.60 16.21
C ILE A 62 -0.45 -20.00 17.58
N ARG A 63 0.12 -19.04 18.28
CA ARG A 63 0.83 -19.30 19.52
C ARG A 63 -0.08 -19.76 20.66
N PHE A 64 -1.29 -19.24 20.73
CA PHE A 64 -2.27 -19.50 21.78
C PHE A 64 -3.66 -19.71 21.18
N PRO A 65 -3.91 -20.83 20.47
CA PRO A 65 -5.15 -21.01 19.73
C PRO A 65 -6.41 -21.01 20.61
N GLU A 66 -6.33 -21.54 21.83
CA GLU A 66 -7.48 -21.63 22.74
C GLU A 66 -7.97 -20.28 23.28
N THR A 67 -7.11 -19.27 23.25
CA THR A 67 -7.38 -17.93 23.76
C THR A 67 -7.20 -16.85 22.68
N SER A 68 -7.32 -17.24 21.42
CA SER A 68 -7.22 -16.32 20.28
C SER A 68 -8.57 -16.11 19.60
N GLY A 69 -8.96 -14.86 19.37
CA GLY A 69 -9.91 -14.52 18.34
C GLY A 69 -9.24 -14.60 16.97
N ILE A 70 -9.98 -14.97 15.93
CA ILE A 70 -9.46 -15.13 14.56
C ILE A 70 -10.20 -14.18 13.61
N GLY A 71 -9.43 -13.49 12.77
CA GLY A 71 -9.98 -12.66 11.71
C GLY A 71 -9.41 -13.03 10.34
N PHE A 72 -10.23 -12.93 9.29
CA PHE A 72 -9.80 -13.03 7.92
C PHE A 72 -9.53 -11.66 7.31
N LYS A 73 -8.46 -11.59 6.52
CA LYS A 73 -7.99 -10.38 5.85
C LYS A 73 -7.96 -10.61 4.33
N PRO A 74 -9.12 -10.55 3.65
CA PRO A 74 -9.17 -10.73 2.21
C PRO A 74 -8.69 -9.47 1.49
N ILE A 75 -7.86 -9.63 0.47
CA ILE A 75 -7.48 -8.57 -0.48
C ILE A 75 -7.66 -9.14 -1.87
N SER A 76 -8.46 -8.47 -2.71
CA SER A 76 -8.73 -8.90 -4.08
C SER A 76 -7.98 -8.04 -5.09
N ARG A 77 -7.82 -8.58 -6.30
CA ARG A 77 -7.28 -7.84 -7.43
C ARG A 77 -8.23 -6.70 -7.83
N GLU A 78 -9.52 -6.98 -7.85
CA GLU A 78 -10.56 -6.02 -8.22
C GLU A 78 -10.62 -4.82 -7.26
N GLY A 79 -10.53 -5.08 -5.95
CA GLY A 79 -10.46 -4.02 -4.93
C GLY A 79 -9.19 -3.20 -5.05
N THR A 80 -8.05 -3.87 -5.29
CA THR A 80 -6.76 -3.21 -5.54
C THR A 80 -6.82 -2.33 -6.78
N ASP A 81 -7.29 -2.89 -7.91
CA ASP A 81 -7.40 -2.16 -9.18
C ASP A 81 -8.28 -0.92 -9.02
N ARG A 82 -9.41 -1.04 -8.33
CA ARG A 82 -10.31 0.09 -8.04
C ARG A 82 -9.61 1.20 -7.25
N LEU A 83 -8.95 0.85 -6.16
CA LEU A 83 -8.29 1.82 -5.28
C LEU A 83 -7.14 2.52 -5.98
N VAL A 84 -6.22 1.75 -6.56
CA VAL A 84 -5.02 2.28 -7.22
C VAL A 84 -5.37 3.10 -8.46
N ARG A 85 -6.35 2.64 -9.27
CA ARG A 85 -6.86 3.41 -10.42
C ARG A 85 -7.38 4.78 -9.98
N SER A 86 -8.17 4.82 -8.90
CA SER A 86 -8.72 6.07 -8.38
C SER A 86 -7.62 7.01 -7.88
N ALA A 87 -6.58 6.48 -7.24
CA ALA A 87 -5.45 7.27 -6.75
C ALA A 87 -4.62 7.85 -7.90
N ILE A 88 -4.29 7.04 -8.93
CA ILE A 88 -3.54 7.50 -10.09
C ILE A 88 -4.35 8.52 -10.90
N GLN A 89 -5.63 8.26 -11.16
CA GLN A 89 -6.50 9.21 -11.87
C GLN A 89 -6.57 10.56 -11.12
N TYR A 90 -6.72 10.52 -9.80
CA TYR A 90 -6.68 11.74 -8.99
C TYR A 90 -5.34 12.48 -9.13
N ALA A 91 -4.22 11.76 -9.15
CA ALA A 91 -2.91 12.36 -9.32
C ALA A 91 -2.79 13.06 -10.68
N ILE A 92 -3.31 12.45 -11.76
CA ILE A 92 -3.36 13.04 -13.11
C ILE A 92 -4.22 14.31 -13.11
N ASP A 93 -5.46 14.20 -12.63
CA ASP A 93 -6.45 15.31 -12.67
C ASP A 93 -6.01 16.52 -11.81
N ASN A 94 -5.16 16.30 -10.80
CA ASN A 94 -4.71 17.33 -9.87
C ASN A 94 -3.21 17.66 -9.99
N ASN A 95 -2.54 17.22 -11.06
CA ASN A 95 -1.12 17.48 -11.33
C ASN A 95 -0.22 17.12 -10.12
N ARG A 96 -0.45 15.95 -9.52
CA ARG A 96 0.37 15.43 -8.42
C ARG A 96 1.56 14.70 -8.97
N ALA A 97 2.72 14.86 -8.32
CA ALA A 97 3.99 14.30 -8.81
C ALA A 97 4.18 12.82 -8.45
N SER A 98 3.49 12.32 -7.41
CA SER A 98 3.68 10.94 -6.96
C SER A 98 2.43 10.25 -6.43
N VAL A 99 2.40 8.92 -6.56
CA VAL A 99 1.47 8.00 -5.87
C VAL A 99 2.30 6.98 -5.12
N THR A 100 2.05 6.82 -3.82
CA THR A 100 2.76 5.86 -2.97
C THR A 100 1.82 4.74 -2.53
N ILE A 101 2.08 3.51 -2.96
CA ILE A 101 1.37 2.31 -2.53
C ILE A 101 1.92 1.90 -1.17
N VAL A 102 1.11 2.00 -0.13
CA VAL A 102 1.52 1.67 1.25
C VAL A 102 1.00 0.30 1.65
N HIS A 103 1.89 -0.56 2.12
CA HIS A 103 1.57 -1.96 2.37
C HIS A 103 2.45 -2.57 3.48
N LYS A 104 2.17 -3.82 3.87
CA LYS A 104 3.00 -4.66 4.77
C LYS A 104 3.45 -5.95 4.08
N GLY A 105 3.79 -5.87 2.80
CA GLY A 105 4.12 -7.00 1.93
C GLY A 105 5.38 -7.77 2.31
N ASN A 106 6.25 -7.22 3.16
CA ASN A 106 7.40 -7.93 3.72
C ASN A 106 6.97 -9.05 4.70
N ILE A 107 5.79 -8.94 5.32
CA ILE A 107 5.21 -9.94 6.24
C ILE A 107 4.10 -10.74 5.55
N MET A 108 3.12 -10.05 4.97
CA MET A 108 1.91 -10.64 4.36
C MET A 108 2.06 -10.66 2.83
N LYS A 109 2.84 -11.59 2.32
CA LYS A 109 3.27 -11.62 0.91
C LYS A 109 2.13 -11.82 -0.08
N PHE A 110 1.13 -12.66 0.26
CA PHE A 110 0.04 -13.05 -0.65
C PHE A 110 -1.21 -12.17 -0.55
N THR A 111 -1.21 -11.21 0.34
CA THR A 111 -2.24 -10.18 0.48
C THR A 111 -1.64 -8.80 0.28
N GLU A 112 -0.92 -8.27 1.24
CA GLU A 112 -0.26 -6.96 1.16
C GLU A 112 0.79 -6.87 0.04
N GLY A 113 1.61 -7.92 -0.13
CA GLY A 113 2.57 -8.00 -1.25
C GLY A 113 1.86 -8.08 -2.59
N ALA A 114 0.78 -8.87 -2.67
CA ALA A 114 -0.04 -8.95 -3.85
C ALA A 114 -0.72 -7.61 -4.19
N PHE A 115 -1.22 -6.87 -3.20
CA PHE A 115 -1.74 -5.52 -3.36
C PHE A 115 -0.71 -4.59 -4.04
N ARG A 116 0.53 -4.58 -3.57
CA ARG A 116 1.61 -3.82 -4.21
C ARG A 116 1.82 -4.24 -5.66
N ASP A 117 1.98 -5.54 -5.90
CA ASP A 117 2.31 -6.08 -7.22
C ASP A 117 1.18 -5.84 -8.23
N TRP A 118 -0.07 -6.02 -7.81
CA TRP A 118 -1.25 -5.71 -8.64
C TRP A 118 -1.39 -4.21 -8.89
N GLY A 119 -1.04 -3.38 -7.91
CA GLY A 119 -1.03 -1.92 -8.06
C GLY A 119 -0.03 -1.47 -9.12
N TYR A 120 1.19 -2.01 -9.12
CA TYR A 120 2.17 -1.75 -10.18
C TYR A 120 1.71 -2.27 -11.55
N ALA A 121 1.18 -3.49 -11.59
CA ALA A 121 0.67 -4.07 -12.83
C ALA A 121 -0.47 -3.25 -13.44
N LEU A 122 -1.37 -2.73 -12.60
CA LEU A 122 -2.42 -1.80 -13.03
C LEU A 122 -1.83 -0.51 -13.61
N ALA A 123 -0.90 0.11 -12.87
CA ALA A 123 -0.28 1.37 -13.27
C ALA A 123 0.37 1.25 -14.65
N GLU A 124 1.11 0.18 -14.90
CA GLU A 124 1.76 -0.07 -16.18
C GLU A 124 0.78 -0.46 -17.28
N ARG A 125 -0.30 -1.17 -16.97
CA ARG A 125 -1.30 -1.61 -17.95
C ARG A 125 -2.21 -0.46 -18.42
N GLU A 126 -2.66 0.38 -17.51
CA GLU A 126 -3.70 1.38 -17.80
C GLU A 126 -3.16 2.81 -17.92
N PHE A 127 -2.03 3.11 -17.31
CA PHE A 127 -1.49 4.47 -17.21
C PHE A 127 -0.04 4.60 -17.72
N ALA A 128 0.43 3.69 -18.58
CA ALA A 128 1.82 3.68 -19.08
C ALA A 128 2.30 5.03 -19.66
N ASP A 129 1.40 5.81 -20.25
CA ASP A 129 1.74 7.12 -20.83
C ASP A 129 1.92 8.21 -19.75
N TRP A 130 1.29 8.04 -18.58
CA TRP A 130 1.21 9.02 -17.52
C TRP A 130 2.13 8.76 -16.34
N VAL A 131 2.56 7.49 -16.13
CA VAL A 131 3.32 7.11 -14.96
C VAL A 131 4.68 6.51 -15.29
N TYR A 132 5.56 6.55 -14.32
CA TYR A 132 6.77 5.74 -14.22
C TYR A 132 6.74 4.99 -12.89
N THR A 133 6.94 3.67 -12.90
CA THR A 133 6.84 2.85 -11.69
C THR A 133 8.21 2.54 -11.10
N TRP A 134 8.29 2.44 -9.77
CA TRP A 134 9.49 1.96 -9.09
C TRP A 134 9.81 0.51 -9.46
N ASP A 135 8.81 -0.32 -9.69
CA ASP A 135 8.97 -1.69 -10.19
C ASP A 135 9.70 -1.73 -11.56
N ARG A 136 9.42 -0.80 -12.45
CA ARG A 136 10.16 -0.64 -13.70
C ARG A 136 11.61 -0.23 -13.46
N TRP A 137 11.85 0.68 -12.51
CA TRP A 137 13.19 1.08 -12.12
C TRP A 137 14.01 -0.12 -11.62
N GLU A 138 13.43 -0.97 -10.76
CA GLU A 138 14.09 -2.18 -10.26
C GLU A 138 14.43 -3.15 -11.41
N ARG A 139 13.51 -3.39 -12.35
CA ARG A 139 13.78 -4.24 -13.52
C ARG A 139 14.89 -3.68 -14.42
N THR A 140 14.92 -2.37 -14.62
CA THR A 140 15.99 -1.72 -15.41
C THR A 140 17.33 -1.81 -14.68
N LYS A 141 17.32 -1.62 -13.37
CA LYS A 141 18.52 -1.78 -12.53
C LYS A 141 19.07 -3.22 -12.59
N GLU A 142 18.22 -4.22 -12.48
CA GLU A 142 18.63 -5.64 -12.56
C GLU A 142 19.25 -5.99 -13.93
N SER A 143 18.70 -5.43 -15.00
CA SER A 143 19.12 -5.78 -16.38
C SER A 143 20.25 -4.90 -16.93
N HIS A 144 20.32 -3.62 -16.58
CA HIS A 144 21.20 -2.62 -17.17
C HIS A 144 22.02 -1.80 -16.15
N GLY A 145 21.83 -2.05 -14.85
CA GLY A 145 22.53 -1.35 -13.78
C GLY A 145 21.82 -0.08 -13.30
N GLU A 146 22.29 0.41 -12.14
CA GLU A 146 21.65 1.52 -11.43
C GLU A 146 21.70 2.84 -12.19
N ASP A 147 22.81 3.14 -12.86
CA ASP A 147 22.94 4.38 -13.64
C ASP A 147 21.93 4.44 -14.78
N ALA A 148 21.69 3.31 -15.46
CA ALA A 148 20.69 3.23 -16.52
C ALA A 148 19.27 3.40 -15.99
N ALA A 149 18.95 2.79 -14.83
CA ALA A 149 17.65 2.93 -14.17
C ALA A 149 17.40 4.38 -13.73
N ASN A 150 18.40 5.04 -13.15
CA ASN A 150 18.30 6.45 -12.76
C ASN A 150 18.09 7.35 -13.98
N ALA A 151 18.87 7.17 -15.05
CA ALA A 151 18.70 7.95 -16.28
C ALA A 151 17.32 7.75 -16.93
N GLU A 152 16.78 6.53 -16.90
CA GLU A 152 15.42 6.24 -17.39
C GLU A 152 14.37 6.95 -16.54
N GLN A 153 14.49 6.90 -15.21
CA GLN A 153 13.57 7.55 -14.29
C GLN A 153 13.62 9.07 -14.47
N ASP A 154 14.81 9.67 -14.48
CA ASP A 154 14.99 11.11 -14.64
C ASP A 154 14.35 11.62 -15.94
N LYS A 155 14.54 10.86 -17.04
CA LYS A 155 13.92 11.17 -18.33
C LYS A 155 12.40 11.11 -18.26
N ALA A 156 11.85 10.10 -17.58
CA ALA A 156 10.40 9.94 -17.44
C ALA A 156 9.80 11.08 -16.61
N LEU A 157 10.42 11.43 -15.48
CA LEU A 157 9.99 12.52 -14.62
C LEU A 157 10.12 13.89 -15.29
N ALA A 158 11.21 14.12 -16.03
CA ALA A 158 11.38 15.33 -16.83
C ALA A 158 10.34 15.48 -17.95
N ALA A 159 9.80 14.36 -18.44
CA ALA A 159 8.68 14.35 -19.38
C ALA A 159 7.30 14.54 -18.70
N GLY A 160 7.27 14.79 -17.40
CA GLY A 160 6.04 15.03 -16.62
C GLY A 160 5.30 13.79 -16.15
N LYS A 161 5.93 12.61 -16.19
CA LYS A 161 5.31 11.40 -15.66
C LYS A 161 5.23 11.42 -14.13
N ILE A 162 4.16 10.85 -13.60
CA ILE A 162 3.92 10.67 -12.17
C ILE A 162 4.73 9.47 -11.68
N LEU A 163 5.47 9.61 -10.59
CA LEU A 163 6.18 8.50 -9.97
C LEU A 163 5.21 7.64 -9.14
N VAL A 164 5.01 6.40 -9.55
CA VAL A 164 4.33 5.39 -8.73
C VAL A 164 5.39 4.58 -7.99
N LYS A 165 5.38 4.66 -6.67
CA LYS A 165 6.33 3.98 -5.79
C LYS A 165 5.61 3.25 -4.67
N ASP A 166 6.31 2.42 -3.91
CA ASP A 166 5.76 1.77 -2.73
C ASP A 166 6.54 2.09 -1.46
N ALA A 167 5.93 1.86 -0.32
CA ALA A 167 6.57 1.96 0.97
C ALA A 167 5.92 1.03 1.99
N ILE A 168 6.74 0.48 2.88
CA ILE A 168 6.25 -0.29 4.02
C ILE A 168 5.52 0.66 4.99
N ALA A 169 4.36 0.22 5.50
CA ALA A 169 3.47 1.03 6.34
C ALA A 169 4.19 1.68 7.54
N ASP A 170 5.06 0.94 8.22
CA ASP A 170 5.75 1.42 9.42
C ASP A 170 6.63 2.64 9.12
N ILE A 171 7.44 2.56 8.05
CA ILE A 171 8.31 3.66 7.68
C ILE A 171 7.53 4.82 7.07
N THR A 172 6.40 4.53 6.40
CA THR A 172 5.53 5.57 5.84
C THR A 172 4.99 6.47 6.94
N LEU A 173 4.51 5.90 8.05
CA LEU A 173 4.00 6.67 9.19
C LEU A 173 5.04 7.65 9.75
N GLN A 174 6.32 7.30 9.72
CA GLN A 174 7.40 8.18 10.13
C GLN A 174 7.76 9.19 9.02
N GLN A 175 7.82 8.76 7.76
CA GLN A 175 8.27 9.59 6.66
C GLN A 175 7.28 10.70 6.28
N VAL A 176 5.99 10.47 6.39
CA VAL A 176 4.98 11.50 6.15
C VAL A 176 5.10 12.68 7.13
N LEU A 177 5.72 12.46 8.29
CA LEU A 177 5.99 13.51 9.28
C LEU A 177 7.35 14.18 9.06
N THR A 178 8.37 13.41 8.68
CA THR A 178 9.75 13.88 8.60
C THR A 178 10.15 14.40 7.20
N ARG A 179 9.50 13.85 6.17
CA ARG A 179 9.74 14.17 4.74
C ARG A 179 8.43 14.33 3.96
N PRO A 180 7.48 15.16 4.43
CA PRO A 180 6.13 15.25 3.84
C PRO A 180 6.13 15.66 2.36
N ARG A 181 7.16 16.39 1.89
CA ARG A 181 7.27 16.82 0.48
C ARG A 181 7.49 15.69 -0.52
N GLU A 182 7.84 14.49 -0.03
CA GLU A 182 8.01 13.30 -0.88
C GLU A 182 6.70 12.55 -1.16
N PHE A 183 5.58 13.00 -0.59
CA PHE A 183 4.29 12.32 -0.65
C PHE A 183 3.19 13.25 -1.13
N ASP A 184 2.57 12.92 -2.28
CA ASP A 184 1.44 13.67 -2.83
C ASP A 184 0.12 12.90 -2.69
N VAL A 185 0.08 11.69 -3.22
CA VAL A 185 -1.04 10.74 -3.09
C VAL A 185 -0.52 9.47 -2.45
N ILE A 186 -1.26 8.99 -1.44
CA ILE A 186 -0.91 7.78 -0.68
C ILE A 186 -2.10 6.81 -0.70
#